data_18edf8274b1f3e2cfa2f1bcd5f4e156c
#
_entry.id   18edf8274b1f3e2cfa2f1bcd5f4e156c
#
_cell.length_a   1.000
_cell.length_b   1.000
_cell.length_c   1.000
_cell.angle_alpha   90.00
_cell.angle_beta   90.00
_cell.angle_gamma   90.00
#
_symmetry.space_group_name_H-M   'P 1'
#
loop_
_entity.id
_entity.type
_entity.pdbx_description
1 polymer ?
#
loop_
_entity_poly.entity_id
_entity_poly.type
_entity_poly.pdbx_seq_one_letter_code
_entity_poly.pdbx_strand_id
1 'polypeptide(L)'
;KDRGEASGFASEDYLQDRIPLRDQSEAVGHSVRACYLYSAMADIAYECGDEELLAAANRIFKNMTEHRMYITGGIGSTRIGEAFTVDGDLPNETAYAETCAAISLAMFAQRMSLTAVDSRYADIVERVIYNGFLSGTSLDGKSFFYENPLSIDLLNRKIKYWRGNEVRLPITQRVEV
;
A
#
# COMPACT_ATOMS: atom_id res chain seq x y z
N LYS A 1 -13.43 25.31 -2.41
CA LYS A 1 -12.18 25.31 -3.21
C LYS A 1 -12.38 24.29 -4.30
N ASP A 2 -12.40 24.76 -5.54
CA ASP A 2 -12.49 23.91 -6.72
C ASP A 2 -11.21 23.07 -6.79
N ARG A 3 -11.32 21.83 -6.35
CA ARG A 3 -10.35 20.80 -6.65
C ARG A 3 -10.71 20.33 -8.04
N GLY A 4 -9.84 20.61 -9.02
CA GLY A 4 -10.12 20.39 -10.42
C GLY A 4 -10.75 19.03 -10.70
N GLU A 5 -11.60 18.95 -11.70
CA GLU A 5 -12.26 17.72 -12.13
C GLU A 5 -11.22 16.62 -12.31
N ALA A 6 -11.40 15.52 -11.60
CA ALA A 6 -10.56 14.35 -11.75
C ALA A 6 -10.62 13.89 -13.20
N SER A 7 -9.51 13.93 -13.92
CA SER A 7 -9.39 13.28 -15.23
C SER A 7 -9.78 11.81 -15.06
N GLY A 8 -10.46 11.20 -16.04
CA GLY A 8 -11.15 9.90 -15.96
C GLY A 8 -10.37 8.67 -15.45
N PHE A 9 -9.19 8.85 -14.85
CA PHE A 9 -8.40 7.84 -14.16
C PHE A 9 -8.39 8.00 -12.63
N ALA A 10 -9.00 9.06 -12.08
CA ALA A 10 -8.90 9.36 -10.68
C ALA A 10 -10.30 9.59 -10.10
N SER A 11 -10.85 8.53 -9.49
CA SER A 11 -11.98 8.69 -8.58
C SER A 11 -11.51 9.50 -7.35
N GLU A 12 -12.44 10.12 -6.63
CA GLU A 12 -12.14 10.83 -5.38
C GLU A 12 -11.45 9.88 -4.37
N ASP A 13 -11.82 8.61 -4.34
CA ASP A 13 -11.14 7.58 -3.53
C ASP A 13 -9.70 7.36 -3.98
N TYR A 14 -9.44 7.33 -5.30
CA TYR A 14 -8.09 7.16 -5.84
C TYR A 14 -7.14 8.26 -5.37
N LEU A 15 -7.65 9.48 -5.21
CA LEU A 15 -6.90 10.66 -4.76
C LEU A 15 -6.92 10.86 -3.24
N GLN A 16 -7.61 10.00 -2.48
CA GLN A 16 -7.85 10.14 -1.04
C GLN A 16 -8.57 11.46 -0.70
N ASP A 17 -9.42 11.96 -1.60
CA ASP A 17 -9.98 13.33 -1.57
C ASP A 17 -11.50 13.38 -1.33
N ARG A 18 -12.15 12.23 -1.13
CA ARG A 18 -13.60 12.13 -0.93
C ARG A 18 -14.09 12.85 0.32
N ILE A 19 -13.34 12.74 1.40
CA ILE A 19 -13.67 13.33 2.70
C ILE A 19 -12.44 14.01 3.31
N PRO A 20 -12.64 15.00 4.22
CA PRO A 20 -11.52 15.63 4.92
C PRO A 20 -10.63 14.62 5.64
N LEU A 21 -9.33 14.89 5.70
CA LEU A 21 -8.35 13.95 6.28
C LEU A 21 -8.67 13.56 7.73
N ARG A 22 -9.16 14.50 8.54
CA ARG A 22 -9.53 14.23 9.94
C ARG A 22 -10.72 13.29 10.10
N ASP A 23 -11.55 13.19 9.08
CA ASP A 23 -12.75 12.35 9.08
C ASP A 23 -12.48 10.98 8.46
N GLN A 24 -11.33 10.77 7.83
CA GLN A 24 -10.97 9.49 7.22
C GLN A 24 -10.75 8.40 8.27
N SER A 25 -11.21 7.19 7.95
CA SER A 25 -11.11 6.01 8.82
C SER A 25 -10.62 4.76 8.09
N GLU A 26 -10.53 4.81 6.77
CA GLU A 26 -10.21 3.69 5.91
C GLU A 26 -9.07 4.02 4.95
N ALA A 27 -8.24 3.03 4.64
CA ALA A 27 -7.21 3.15 3.62
C ALA A 27 -7.82 2.96 2.23
N VAL A 28 -7.90 4.01 1.42
CA VAL A 28 -8.56 3.99 0.11
C VAL A 28 -7.64 4.46 -1.02
N GLY A 29 -7.99 4.08 -2.23
CA GLY A 29 -7.36 4.54 -3.46
C GLY A 29 -5.98 3.94 -3.70
N HIS A 30 -5.15 4.65 -4.44
CA HIS A 30 -3.82 4.18 -4.81
C HIS A 30 -2.94 3.96 -3.56
N SER A 31 -2.48 2.73 -3.35
CA SER A 31 -1.89 2.28 -2.09
C SER A 31 -0.61 3.03 -1.69
N VAL A 32 0.28 3.29 -2.64
CA VAL A 32 1.54 4.03 -2.39
C VAL A 32 1.25 5.48 -2.02
N ARG A 33 0.44 6.15 -2.83
CA ARG A 33 0.06 7.54 -2.59
C ARG A 33 -0.64 7.71 -1.24
N ALA A 34 -1.55 6.79 -0.91
CA ALA A 34 -2.25 6.76 0.36
C ALA A 34 -1.26 6.72 1.53
N CYS A 35 -0.30 5.79 1.52
CA CYS A 35 0.69 5.68 2.57
C CYS A 35 1.59 6.92 2.70
N TYR A 36 1.95 7.57 1.59
CA TYR A 36 2.69 8.85 1.66
C TYR A 36 1.85 9.96 2.29
N LEU A 37 0.56 10.05 1.93
CA LEU A 37 -0.35 11.01 2.55
C LEU A 37 -0.49 10.74 4.05
N TYR A 38 -0.67 9.49 4.44
CA TYR A 38 -0.83 9.10 5.85
C TYR A 38 0.45 9.28 6.66
N SER A 39 1.61 9.09 6.02
CA SER A 39 2.91 9.44 6.62
C SER A 39 2.99 10.94 6.93
N ALA A 40 2.60 11.79 5.98
CA ALA A 40 2.55 13.23 6.18
C ALA A 40 1.53 13.63 7.26
N MET A 41 0.38 12.93 7.36
CA MET A 41 -0.58 13.15 8.45
C MET A 41 0.06 12.90 9.82
N ALA A 42 0.81 11.79 9.96
CA ALA A 42 1.50 11.45 11.20
C ALA A 42 2.56 12.50 11.57
N ASP A 43 3.37 12.91 10.58
CA ASP A 43 4.41 13.93 10.79
C ASP A 43 3.80 15.28 11.24
N ILE A 44 2.79 15.77 10.53
CA ILE A 44 2.13 17.04 10.84
C ILE A 44 1.42 16.95 12.20
N ALA A 45 0.76 15.84 12.50
CA ALA A 45 0.10 15.65 13.78
C ALA A 45 1.09 15.70 14.95
N TYR A 46 2.24 15.05 14.79
CA TYR A 46 3.31 15.07 15.78
C TYR A 46 3.91 16.47 15.97
N GLU A 47 4.31 17.13 14.89
CA GLU A 47 4.97 18.44 14.94
C GLU A 47 4.04 19.56 15.43
N CYS A 48 2.75 19.51 15.10
CA CYS A 48 1.77 20.54 15.44
C CYS A 48 0.95 20.24 16.70
N GLY A 49 1.07 19.04 17.27
CA GLY A 49 0.23 18.58 18.37
C GLY A 49 -1.25 18.44 17.97
N ASP A 50 -1.53 18.05 16.71
CA ASP A 50 -2.88 17.90 16.18
C ASP A 50 -3.45 16.52 16.52
N GLU A 51 -4.13 16.44 17.67
CA GLU A 51 -4.70 15.17 18.18
C GLU A 51 -5.79 14.59 17.28
N GLU A 52 -6.57 15.44 16.60
CA GLU A 52 -7.63 14.96 15.69
C GLU A 52 -7.02 14.30 14.43
N LEU A 53 -5.98 14.91 13.87
CA LEU A 53 -5.27 14.35 12.74
C LEU A 53 -4.52 13.07 13.11
N LEU A 54 -3.93 13.00 14.31
CA LEU A 54 -3.31 11.79 14.84
C LEU A 54 -4.33 10.67 15.04
N ALA A 55 -5.51 11.00 15.58
CA ALA A 55 -6.59 10.03 15.74
C ALA A 55 -7.05 9.48 14.39
N ALA A 56 -7.14 10.29 13.35
CA ALA A 56 -7.44 9.85 11.98
C ALA A 56 -6.35 8.92 11.44
N ALA A 57 -5.06 9.29 11.57
CA ALA A 57 -3.95 8.46 11.15
C ALA A 57 -3.96 7.08 11.84
N ASN A 58 -4.27 7.04 13.14
CA ASN A 58 -4.41 5.79 13.89
C ASN A 58 -5.57 4.92 13.40
N ARG A 59 -6.74 5.51 13.10
CA ARG A 59 -7.88 4.75 12.55
C ARG A 59 -7.53 4.14 11.20
N ILE A 60 -6.91 4.92 10.33
CA ILE A 60 -6.48 4.46 9.00
C ILE A 60 -5.42 3.35 9.12
N PHE A 61 -4.41 3.54 9.99
CA PHE A 61 -3.38 2.54 10.24
C PHE A 61 -4.00 1.22 10.70
N LYS A 62 -4.93 1.28 11.65
CA LYS A 62 -5.65 0.11 12.14
C LYS A 62 -6.46 -0.57 11.03
N ASN A 63 -7.26 0.18 10.27
CA ASN A 63 -8.03 -0.37 9.14
C ASN A 63 -7.11 -1.06 8.14
N MET A 64 -6.03 -0.39 7.73
CA MET A 64 -5.08 -0.92 6.76
C MET A 64 -4.45 -2.23 7.24
N THR A 65 -3.92 -2.26 8.46
CA THR A 65 -3.14 -3.40 8.96
C THR A 65 -3.99 -4.58 9.42
N GLU A 66 -5.24 -4.34 9.84
CA GLU A 66 -6.14 -5.39 10.31
C GLU A 66 -7.05 -5.94 9.20
N HIS A 67 -7.37 -5.13 8.16
CA HIS A 67 -8.39 -5.51 7.17
C HIS A 67 -7.93 -5.47 5.72
N ARG A 68 -6.85 -4.76 5.38
CA ARG A 68 -6.42 -4.52 3.98
C ARG A 68 -4.96 -4.89 3.71
N MET A 69 -4.34 -5.62 4.64
CA MET A 69 -2.96 -6.08 4.53
C MET A 69 -2.92 -7.60 4.41
N TYR A 70 -2.14 -8.09 3.46
CA TYR A 70 -1.84 -9.51 3.31
C TYR A 70 -0.94 -10.01 4.45
N ILE A 71 -0.94 -11.32 4.65
CA ILE A 71 -0.12 -11.98 5.69
C ILE A 71 1.37 -11.65 5.54
N THR A 72 1.82 -11.38 4.34
CA THR A 72 3.20 -10.99 4.01
C THR A 72 3.52 -9.53 4.36
N GLY A 73 2.53 -8.73 4.71
CA GLY A 73 2.69 -7.27 4.87
C GLY A 73 2.47 -6.48 3.57
N GLY A 74 2.15 -7.15 2.46
CA GLY A 74 1.76 -6.48 1.21
C GLY A 74 0.41 -5.79 1.34
N ILE A 75 0.21 -4.69 0.62
CA ILE A 75 -1.04 -3.93 0.55
C ILE A 75 -1.37 -3.57 -0.90
N GLY A 76 -2.64 -3.21 -1.15
CA GLY A 76 -3.14 -2.92 -2.50
C GLY A 76 -3.51 -4.21 -3.22
N SER A 77 -4.79 -4.62 -3.10
CA SER A 77 -5.26 -5.91 -3.60
C SER A 77 -5.59 -5.92 -5.08
N THR A 78 -5.82 -4.76 -5.70
CA THR A 78 -6.19 -4.67 -7.11
C THR A 78 -5.17 -3.93 -7.97
N ARG A 79 -5.00 -4.44 -9.20
CA ARG A 79 -4.27 -3.75 -10.27
C ARG A 79 -4.98 -2.52 -10.80
N ILE A 80 -6.30 -2.49 -10.69
CA ILE A 80 -7.10 -1.37 -11.18
C ILE A 80 -6.85 -0.19 -10.25
N GLY A 81 -6.14 0.80 -10.76
CA GLY A 81 -5.73 1.96 -9.98
C GLY A 81 -4.64 1.67 -8.94
N GLU A 82 -4.02 0.48 -8.95
CA GLU A 82 -2.97 0.09 -7.98
C GLU A 82 -3.43 0.32 -6.53
N ALA A 83 -4.66 -0.12 -6.23
CA ALA A 83 -5.44 0.42 -5.15
C ALA A 83 -5.83 -0.60 -4.08
N PHE A 84 -6.29 -0.07 -2.95
CA PHE A 84 -7.06 -0.82 -1.97
C PHE A 84 -8.44 -1.16 -2.53
N THR A 85 -8.99 -2.28 -2.08
CA THR A 85 -10.39 -2.66 -2.23
C THR A 85 -11.10 -2.60 -0.87
N VAL A 86 -12.24 -3.27 -0.76
CA VAL A 86 -12.99 -3.33 0.51
C VAL A 86 -12.29 -4.21 1.56
N ASP A 87 -12.66 -4.06 2.81
CA ASP A 87 -12.12 -4.82 3.92
C ASP A 87 -12.25 -6.33 3.69
N GLY A 88 -11.16 -7.05 3.91
CA GLY A 88 -11.08 -8.50 3.76
C GLY A 88 -10.99 -9.01 2.32
N ASP A 89 -11.02 -8.15 1.31
CA ASP A 89 -10.83 -8.55 -0.09
C ASP A 89 -9.33 -8.66 -0.41
N LEU A 90 -8.76 -9.81 -0.07
CA LEU A 90 -7.33 -10.13 -0.18
C LEU A 90 -7.11 -11.42 -0.99
N PRO A 91 -7.47 -11.44 -2.29
CA PRO A 91 -7.30 -12.61 -3.14
C PRO A 91 -5.81 -12.93 -3.37
N ASN A 92 -5.43 -14.21 -3.27
CA ASN A 92 -4.04 -14.63 -3.38
C ASN A 92 -3.50 -14.54 -4.81
N GLU A 93 -4.30 -14.97 -5.80
CA GLU A 93 -3.87 -15.08 -7.20
C GLU A 93 -3.79 -13.73 -7.91
N THR A 94 -4.66 -12.81 -7.53
CA THR A 94 -4.81 -11.51 -8.19
C THR A 94 -4.28 -10.36 -7.35
N ALA A 95 -3.64 -10.66 -6.22
CA ALA A 95 -2.99 -9.67 -5.38
C ALA A 95 -2.03 -8.82 -6.22
N TYR A 96 -2.25 -7.51 -6.25
CA TYR A 96 -1.29 -6.60 -6.84
C TYR A 96 -0.08 -6.45 -5.92
N ALA A 97 -0.30 -6.07 -4.69
CA ALA A 97 0.69 -6.05 -3.61
C ALA A 97 2.08 -5.60 -4.10
N GLU A 98 2.14 -4.41 -4.72
CA GLU A 98 3.39 -3.95 -5.31
C GLU A 98 4.46 -3.65 -4.25
N THR A 99 5.71 -3.81 -4.64
CA THR A 99 6.87 -3.56 -3.77
C THR A 99 6.90 -2.12 -3.27
N CYS A 100 6.52 -1.14 -4.12
CA CYS A 100 6.44 0.27 -3.70
C CYS A 100 5.42 0.48 -2.57
N ALA A 101 4.28 -0.24 -2.61
CA ALA A 101 3.26 -0.16 -1.57
C ALA A 101 3.77 -0.76 -0.26
N ALA A 102 4.50 -1.87 -0.30
CA ALA A 102 5.15 -2.45 0.87
C ALA A 102 6.12 -1.45 1.51
N ILE A 103 7.01 -0.84 0.72
CA ILE A 103 7.95 0.17 1.21
C ILE A 103 7.21 1.36 1.82
N SER A 104 6.17 1.86 1.16
CA SER A 104 5.42 3.02 1.66
C SER A 104 4.67 2.72 2.96
N LEU A 105 4.17 1.49 3.16
CA LEU A 105 3.60 1.05 4.44
C LEU A 105 4.66 1.03 5.54
N ALA A 106 5.86 0.52 5.27
CA ALA A 106 6.95 0.55 6.25
C ALA A 106 7.30 1.98 6.66
N MET A 107 7.30 2.94 5.70
CA MET A 107 7.50 4.36 5.98
C MET A 107 6.38 4.93 6.84
N PHE A 108 5.12 4.62 6.55
CA PHE A 108 3.99 5.06 7.36
C PHE A 108 4.05 4.50 8.78
N ALA A 109 4.32 3.21 8.94
CA ALA A 109 4.47 2.59 10.26
C ALA A 109 5.63 3.22 11.06
N GLN A 110 6.74 3.52 10.39
CA GLN A 110 7.88 4.20 11.02
C GLN A 110 7.50 5.63 11.47
N ARG A 111 6.71 6.39 10.69
CA ARG A 111 6.23 7.71 11.12
C ARG A 111 5.28 7.60 12.32
N MET A 112 4.38 6.62 12.30
CA MET A 112 3.51 6.36 13.45
C MET A 112 4.30 6.01 14.72
N SER A 113 5.43 5.30 14.62
CA SER A 113 6.28 4.98 15.78
C SER A 113 6.92 6.21 16.45
N LEU A 114 7.01 7.34 15.74
CA LEU A 114 7.48 8.59 16.33
C LEU A 114 6.41 9.28 17.18
N THR A 115 5.13 8.96 16.96
CA THR A 115 4.02 9.56 17.71
C THR A 115 3.72 8.84 19.02
N ALA A 116 4.07 7.55 19.13
CA ALA A 116 3.86 6.74 20.34
C ALA A 116 4.77 5.51 20.36
N VAL A 117 5.18 5.11 21.56
CA VAL A 117 5.91 3.84 21.77
C VAL A 117 4.90 2.70 21.76
N ASP A 118 4.75 2.04 20.61
CA ASP A 118 3.85 0.91 20.41
C ASP A 118 4.51 -0.14 19.51
N SER A 119 4.63 -1.38 20.01
CA SER A 119 5.28 -2.48 19.28
C SER A 119 4.60 -2.80 17.96
N ARG A 120 3.29 -2.54 17.83
CA ARG A 120 2.56 -2.79 16.58
C ARG A 120 3.19 -2.12 15.36
N TYR A 121 3.75 -0.92 15.53
CA TYR A 121 4.42 -0.23 14.43
C TYR A 121 5.70 -0.94 14.02
N ALA A 122 6.52 -1.38 14.99
CA ALA A 122 7.74 -2.12 14.73
C ALA A 122 7.45 -3.50 14.11
N ASP A 123 6.43 -4.19 14.60
CA ASP A 123 5.99 -5.49 14.06
C ASP A 123 5.57 -5.40 12.59
N ILE A 124 4.88 -4.31 12.22
CA ILE A 124 4.51 -4.05 10.81
C ILE A 124 5.75 -3.77 9.97
N VAL A 125 6.66 -2.92 10.44
CA VAL A 125 7.91 -2.62 9.71
C VAL A 125 8.71 -3.90 9.48
N GLU A 126 8.89 -4.74 10.50
CA GLU A 126 9.61 -6.00 10.41
C GLU A 126 8.95 -6.94 9.38
N ARG A 127 7.64 -7.16 9.51
CA ARG A 127 6.88 -8.03 8.60
C ARG A 127 6.99 -7.56 7.16
N VAL A 128 6.79 -6.27 6.92
CA VAL A 128 6.83 -5.68 5.58
C VAL A 128 8.22 -5.82 4.98
N ILE A 129 9.27 -5.50 5.73
CA ILE A 129 10.64 -5.56 5.22
C ILE A 129 11.01 -7.00 4.86
N TYR A 130 10.81 -7.96 5.76
CA TYR A 130 11.26 -9.33 5.52
C TYR A 130 10.37 -10.11 4.54
N ASN A 131 9.07 -9.90 4.55
CA ASN A 131 8.15 -10.71 3.77
C ASN A 131 7.47 -9.95 2.61
N GLY A 132 7.28 -8.65 2.72
CA GLY A 132 6.68 -7.84 1.66
C GLY A 132 7.68 -7.25 0.67
N PHE A 133 8.91 -6.98 1.12
CA PHE A 133 9.93 -6.31 0.32
C PHE A 133 11.10 -7.23 -0.02
N LEU A 134 11.86 -7.72 0.97
CA LEU A 134 13.07 -8.51 0.72
C LEU A 134 12.78 -9.84 0.03
N SER A 135 11.63 -10.45 0.29
CA SER A 135 11.21 -11.68 -0.41
C SER A 135 11.04 -11.50 -1.91
N GLY A 136 10.72 -10.30 -2.35
CA GLY A 136 10.58 -9.94 -3.76
C GLY A 136 11.87 -9.44 -4.40
N THR A 137 12.96 -9.34 -3.66
CA THR A 137 14.26 -8.83 -4.15
C THR A 137 15.18 -9.99 -4.50
N SER A 138 15.89 -9.90 -5.63
CA SER A 138 16.88 -10.91 -6.04
C SER A 138 18.05 -10.94 -5.06
N LEU A 139 18.70 -12.13 -4.93
CA LEU A 139 19.83 -12.31 -4.02
C LEU A 139 21.02 -11.40 -4.30
N ASP A 140 21.18 -10.97 -5.56
CA ASP A 140 22.23 -10.03 -5.96
C ASP A 140 21.81 -8.54 -5.79
N GLY A 141 20.58 -8.30 -5.33
CA GLY A 141 20.04 -6.96 -5.11
C GLY A 141 19.77 -6.13 -6.37
N LYS A 142 19.87 -6.73 -7.56
CA LYS A 142 19.78 -6.00 -8.84
C LYS A 142 18.42 -6.09 -9.53
N SER A 143 17.50 -6.86 -8.96
CA SER A 143 16.17 -7.06 -9.54
C SER A 143 15.16 -7.24 -8.42
N PHE A 144 13.92 -6.88 -8.68
CA PHE A 144 12.81 -7.12 -7.77
C PHE A 144 11.53 -7.42 -8.54
N PHE A 145 10.58 -8.08 -7.88
CA PHE A 145 9.23 -8.22 -8.39
C PHE A 145 8.46 -6.92 -8.16
N TYR A 146 7.84 -6.41 -9.19
CA TYR A 146 6.97 -5.24 -9.03
C TYR A 146 5.68 -5.61 -8.30
N GLU A 147 5.04 -6.70 -8.72
CA GLU A 147 3.82 -7.26 -8.13
C GLU A 147 4.15 -8.54 -7.39
N ASN A 148 3.51 -8.77 -6.24
CA ASN A 148 3.80 -9.89 -5.36
C ASN A 148 2.53 -10.72 -5.05
N PRO A 149 1.93 -11.43 -6.02
CA PRO A 149 0.82 -12.33 -5.76
C PRO A 149 1.27 -13.46 -4.82
N LEU A 150 0.35 -13.91 -3.94
CA LEU A 150 0.66 -14.95 -2.96
C LEU A 150 0.49 -16.36 -3.53
N SER A 151 -0.13 -16.49 -4.68
CA SER A 151 -0.37 -17.76 -5.36
C SER A 151 -0.12 -17.61 -6.86
N ILE A 152 0.45 -18.63 -7.48
CA ILE A 152 0.70 -18.68 -8.92
C ILE A 152 -0.04 -19.89 -9.49
N ASP A 153 -1.01 -19.66 -10.37
CA ASP A 153 -1.63 -20.70 -11.15
C ASP A 153 -0.78 -21.04 -12.39
N LEU A 154 -0.04 -22.12 -12.30
CA LEU A 154 0.81 -22.59 -13.39
C LEU A 154 0.03 -23.14 -14.59
N LEU A 155 -1.22 -23.54 -14.40
CA LEU A 155 -2.07 -24.12 -15.45
C LEU A 155 -2.80 -23.03 -16.24
N ASN A 156 -3.19 -21.96 -15.57
CA ASN A 156 -3.89 -20.82 -16.15
C ASN A 156 -3.00 -19.58 -16.25
N ARG A 157 -1.84 -19.72 -16.84
CA ARG A 157 -0.86 -18.63 -17.03
C ARG A 157 -1.39 -17.41 -17.80
N LYS A 158 -2.70 -17.24 -17.93
CA LYS A 158 -3.39 -16.17 -18.64
C LYS A 158 -3.92 -15.10 -17.69
N ILE A 159 -3.10 -14.52 -16.85
CA ILE A 159 -3.46 -13.25 -16.24
C ILE A 159 -3.21 -12.16 -17.30
N LYS A 160 -4.26 -11.53 -17.80
CA LYS A 160 -4.15 -10.44 -18.77
C LYS A 160 -3.66 -9.17 -18.06
N TYR A 161 -2.49 -8.71 -18.42
CA TYR A 161 -1.99 -7.41 -18.00
C TYR A 161 -2.75 -6.25 -18.66
N TRP A 162 -2.77 -5.13 -18.02
CA TRP A 162 -3.47 -3.90 -18.38
C TRP A 162 -3.18 -3.37 -19.81
N ARG A 163 -2.13 -3.85 -20.47
CA ARG A 163 -1.78 -3.48 -21.86
C ARG A 163 -2.00 -4.59 -22.88
N GLY A 164 -2.89 -5.54 -22.60
CA GLY A 164 -3.30 -6.54 -23.59
C GLY A 164 -2.25 -7.60 -23.96
N ASN A 165 -1.13 -7.65 -23.29
CA ASN A 165 -0.09 -8.64 -23.50
C ASN A 165 -0.18 -9.77 -22.46
N GLU A 166 0.18 -10.98 -22.90
CA GLU A 166 0.14 -12.20 -22.12
C GLU A 166 0.94 -12.07 -20.82
N VAL A 167 0.44 -12.77 -19.79
CA VAL A 167 1.12 -12.89 -18.52
C VAL A 167 2.53 -13.36 -18.69
N ARG A 168 3.43 -12.53 -18.30
CA ARG A 168 4.72 -12.99 -17.83
C ARG A 168 4.63 -13.18 -16.31
N LEU A 169 5.22 -14.26 -15.79
CA LEU A 169 5.59 -14.42 -14.37
C LEU A 169 6.10 -13.09 -13.83
N PRO A 170 5.98 -12.85 -12.51
CA PRO A 170 6.18 -11.54 -11.90
C PRO A 170 7.25 -10.74 -12.61
N ILE A 171 6.87 -9.52 -13.03
CA ILE A 171 7.74 -8.67 -13.85
C ILE A 171 8.94 -8.30 -13.00
N THR A 172 10.06 -8.95 -13.27
CA THR A 172 11.36 -8.48 -12.78
C THR A 172 11.68 -7.19 -13.52
N GLN A 173 11.51 -6.06 -12.87
CA GLN A 173 12.15 -4.85 -13.33
C GLN A 173 13.63 -4.93 -12.92
N ARG A 174 14.51 -5.02 -13.91
CA ARG A 174 15.92 -4.82 -13.68
C ARG A 174 16.11 -3.33 -13.38
N VAL A 175 16.48 -2.99 -12.19
CA VAL A 175 17.03 -1.69 -11.87
C VAL A 175 18.52 -1.78 -12.20
N GLU A 176 18.93 -1.18 -13.29
CA GLU A 176 20.37 -0.94 -13.53
C GLU A 176 20.76 0.21 -12.58
N VAL A 177 21.61 -0.10 -11.62
CA VAL A 177 22.23 0.86 -10.72
C VAL A 177 23.50 1.39 -11.39
#